data_747c48e8fac37c7c13f0138bf2e2a6e3
#
_entry.id   747c48e8fac37c7c13f0138bf2e2a6e3
#
_cell.length_a   1.000
_cell.length_b   1.000
_cell.length_c   1.000
_cell.angle_alpha   90.00
_cell.angle_beta   90.00
_cell.angle_gamma   90.00
#
_symmetry.space_group_name_H-M   'P 1'
#
loop_
_entity.id
_entity.type
_entity.pdbx_description
1 polymer ?
#
loop_
_entity_poly.entity_id
_entity_poly.type
_entity_poly.pdbx_seq_one_letter_code
_entity_poly.pdbx_strand_id
1 'polypeptide(L)'
;MKKTVNALGDICPIPLVKAKEAIKELQGAGTVEVLVDNEIAVQNLTKMANQKGYGCSSRKVKEQEYQVTLAVGEAEATQETSVEEADYVVCAPAKKNRLVVISSKTMGEGNDELGATLLKGFIYALTQQDELPDQMLFYNGGAFLTCEGSQSLEDLKMLEEQGVEIRTCGTCLNFYGISDKLQVGEVTNMYDIAERMTKADRIIKP
;
A
#
# COMPACT_ATOMS: atom_id res chain seq x y z
N MET A 1 14.90 12.19 -19.58
CA MET A 1 14.33 13.29 -18.77
C MET A 1 14.84 13.17 -17.34
N LYS A 2 15.03 14.29 -16.58
CA LYS A 2 15.54 14.22 -15.21
C LYS A 2 14.54 14.91 -14.27
N LYS A 3 14.18 14.26 -13.15
CA LYS A 3 13.35 14.83 -12.09
C LYS A 3 14.04 14.74 -10.74
N THR A 4 13.85 15.76 -9.91
CA THR A 4 14.36 15.78 -8.53
C THR A 4 13.20 15.84 -7.56
N VAL A 5 13.22 14.95 -6.57
CA VAL A 5 12.20 14.79 -5.53
C VAL A 5 12.83 15.15 -4.19
N ASN A 6 12.24 16.06 -3.46
CA ASN A 6 12.62 16.35 -2.08
C ASN A 6 11.74 15.54 -1.11
N ALA A 7 12.37 14.65 -0.37
CA ALA A 7 11.76 13.81 0.66
C ALA A 7 12.54 13.90 2.00
N LEU A 8 13.21 15.02 2.23
CA LEU A 8 13.85 15.32 3.51
C LEU A 8 12.78 15.54 4.59
N GLY A 9 12.89 14.89 5.74
CA GLY A 9 11.92 14.95 6.83
C GLY A 9 10.69 14.04 6.65
N ASP A 10 10.58 13.36 5.52
CA ASP A 10 9.48 12.43 5.27
C ASP A 10 9.72 11.07 5.94
N ILE A 11 8.70 10.58 6.63
CA ILE A 11 8.72 9.21 7.19
C ILE A 11 8.23 8.18 6.17
N CYS A 12 8.70 6.93 6.32
CA CYS A 12 8.21 5.80 5.51
C CYS A 12 6.67 5.69 5.60
N PRO A 13 5.94 5.48 4.45
CA PRO A 13 6.47 5.17 3.12
C PRO A 13 6.60 6.37 2.16
N ILE A 14 6.44 7.61 2.63
CA ILE A 14 6.32 8.82 1.79
C ILE A 14 7.47 8.99 0.77
N PRO A 15 8.77 8.81 1.11
CA PRO A 15 9.84 8.93 0.12
C PRO A 15 9.67 7.97 -1.08
N LEU A 16 9.17 6.76 -0.81
CA LEU A 16 8.94 5.75 -1.83
C LEU A 16 7.79 6.14 -2.77
N VAL A 17 6.70 6.68 -2.19
CA VAL A 17 5.52 7.14 -2.94
C VAL A 17 5.90 8.29 -3.85
N LYS A 18 6.55 9.33 -3.34
CA LYS A 18 7.04 10.47 -4.14
C LYS A 18 7.97 10.02 -5.28
N ALA A 19 8.84 9.04 -5.03
CA ALA A 19 9.70 8.46 -6.06
C ALA A 19 8.89 7.76 -7.15
N LYS A 20 7.88 6.94 -6.79
CA LYS A 20 6.97 6.27 -7.74
C LYS A 20 6.18 7.26 -8.60
N GLU A 21 5.64 8.32 -8.00
CA GLU A 21 4.92 9.37 -8.72
C GLU A 21 5.83 10.07 -9.73
N ALA A 22 7.04 10.44 -9.31
CA ALA A 22 8.02 11.07 -10.19
C ALA A 22 8.42 10.15 -11.36
N ILE A 23 8.52 8.84 -11.14
CA ILE A 23 8.79 7.84 -12.17
C ILE A 23 7.61 7.76 -13.16
N LYS A 24 6.36 7.70 -12.66
CA LYS A 24 5.16 7.70 -13.52
C LYS A 24 5.10 8.94 -14.41
N GLU A 25 5.47 10.09 -13.89
CA GLU A 25 5.47 11.37 -14.64
C GLU A 25 6.59 11.48 -15.69
N LEU A 26 7.62 10.61 -15.68
CA LEU A 26 8.62 10.57 -16.74
C LEU A 26 8.07 10.08 -18.09
N GLN A 27 6.96 9.33 -18.08
CA GLN A 27 6.31 8.77 -19.29
C GLN A 27 7.28 8.01 -20.21
N GLY A 28 8.35 7.40 -19.67
CA GLY A 28 9.37 6.69 -20.42
C GLY A 28 10.73 6.68 -19.71
N ALA A 29 11.81 6.52 -20.46
CA ALA A 29 13.16 6.50 -19.92
C ALA A 29 13.60 7.84 -19.33
N GLY A 30 14.25 7.79 -18.18
CA GLY A 30 14.75 9.00 -17.51
C GLY A 30 15.39 8.71 -16.15
N THR A 31 15.70 9.77 -15.43
CA THR A 31 16.36 9.68 -14.13
C THR A 31 15.55 10.43 -13.07
N VAL A 32 15.29 9.78 -11.93
CA VAL A 32 14.71 10.40 -10.75
C VAL A 32 15.75 10.47 -9.65
N GLU A 33 16.02 11.67 -9.16
CA GLU A 33 16.88 11.89 -7.99
C GLU A 33 16.01 12.17 -6.78
N VAL A 34 16.15 11.39 -5.72
CA VAL A 34 15.39 11.52 -4.48
C VAL A 34 16.35 11.93 -3.35
N LEU A 35 16.05 13.04 -2.69
CA LEU A 35 16.78 13.49 -1.51
C LEU A 35 16.06 12.95 -0.27
N VAL A 36 16.81 12.27 0.61
CA VAL A 36 16.32 11.70 1.88
C VAL A 36 17.30 11.98 3.01
N ASP A 37 16.83 11.93 4.26
CA ASP A 37 17.61 12.29 5.45
C ASP A 37 18.08 11.08 6.28
N ASN A 38 17.75 9.86 5.88
CA ASN A 38 18.11 8.66 6.63
C ASN A 38 18.47 7.48 5.73
N GLU A 39 19.30 6.56 6.26
CA GLU A 39 19.79 5.40 5.54
C GLU A 39 18.70 4.36 5.25
N ILE A 40 17.65 4.29 6.09
CA ILE A 40 16.52 3.36 5.90
C ILE A 40 15.76 3.75 4.62
N ALA A 41 15.54 5.04 4.39
CA ALA A 41 14.93 5.52 3.15
C ALA A 41 15.79 5.19 1.93
N VAL A 42 17.13 5.30 2.03
CA VAL A 42 18.06 4.88 0.96
C VAL A 42 17.90 3.40 0.65
N GLN A 43 17.88 2.53 1.69
CA GLN A 43 17.72 1.09 1.53
C GLN A 43 16.38 0.73 0.89
N ASN A 44 15.30 1.37 1.32
CA ASN A 44 13.97 1.14 0.79
C ASN A 44 13.85 1.54 -0.69
N LEU A 45 14.40 2.70 -1.08
CA LEU A 45 14.44 3.14 -2.48
C LEU A 45 15.29 2.20 -3.35
N THR A 46 16.44 1.77 -2.83
CA THR A 46 17.31 0.79 -3.52
C THR A 46 16.61 -0.56 -3.72
N LYS A 47 15.90 -1.04 -2.69
CA LYS A 47 15.13 -2.28 -2.76
C LYS A 47 14.01 -2.18 -3.80
N MET A 48 13.28 -1.08 -3.82
CA MET A 48 12.24 -0.83 -4.83
C MET A 48 12.84 -0.79 -6.24
N ALA A 49 13.96 -0.10 -6.44
CA ALA A 49 14.62 -0.02 -7.74
C ALA A 49 15.00 -1.41 -8.26
N ASN A 50 15.63 -2.23 -7.41
CA ASN A 50 16.02 -3.60 -7.76
C ASN A 50 14.80 -4.48 -8.10
N GLN A 51 13.68 -4.33 -7.37
CA GLN A 51 12.44 -5.07 -7.65
C GLN A 51 11.80 -4.70 -9.00
N LYS A 52 11.96 -3.45 -9.43
CA LYS A 52 11.42 -2.93 -10.69
C LYS A 52 12.42 -2.98 -11.85
N GLY A 53 13.64 -3.49 -11.64
CA GLY A 53 14.68 -3.55 -12.65
C GLY A 53 15.30 -2.20 -13.02
N TYR A 54 15.17 -1.17 -12.16
CA TYR A 54 15.76 0.14 -12.38
C TYR A 54 17.21 0.17 -11.93
N GLY A 55 18.05 0.91 -12.65
CA GLY A 55 19.39 1.24 -12.18
C GLY A 55 19.30 2.11 -10.92
N CYS A 56 20.11 1.81 -9.90
CA CYS A 56 20.11 2.58 -8.65
C CYS A 56 21.53 2.89 -8.21
N SER A 57 21.75 4.15 -7.82
CA SER A 57 22.96 4.56 -7.11
C SER A 57 22.62 5.54 -6.00
N SER A 58 23.39 5.54 -4.92
CA SER A 58 23.20 6.47 -3.83
C SER A 58 24.51 7.14 -3.45
N ARG A 59 24.44 8.39 -2.99
CA ARG A 59 25.58 9.14 -2.45
C ARG A 59 25.17 9.94 -1.22
N LYS A 60 26.07 10.09 -0.27
CA LYS A 60 25.92 10.99 0.86
C LYS A 60 26.27 12.40 0.42
N VAL A 61 25.37 13.35 0.59
CA VAL A 61 25.54 14.76 0.21
C VAL A 61 26.02 15.57 1.39
N LYS A 62 25.44 15.33 2.59
CA LYS A 62 25.82 15.94 3.87
C LYS A 62 25.70 14.90 4.99
N GLU A 63 25.94 15.30 6.22
CA GLU A 63 26.01 14.40 7.38
C GLU A 63 24.71 13.59 7.58
N GLN A 64 23.54 14.18 7.28
CA GLN A 64 22.22 13.55 7.34
C GLN A 64 21.42 13.82 6.04
N GLU A 65 22.07 13.82 4.90
CA GLU A 65 21.41 14.05 3.63
C GLU A 65 22.01 13.12 2.56
N TYR A 66 21.14 12.31 1.97
CA TYR A 66 21.49 11.32 0.96
C TYR A 66 20.73 11.61 -0.32
N GLN A 67 21.38 11.40 -1.46
CA GLN A 67 20.75 11.44 -2.77
C GLN A 67 20.73 10.05 -3.36
N VAL A 68 19.54 9.56 -3.67
CA VAL A 68 19.33 8.29 -4.39
C VAL A 68 18.94 8.62 -5.82
N THR A 69 19.68 8.08 -6.76
CA THR A 69 19.44 8.25 -8.20
C THR A 69 18.89 6.97 -8.78
N LEU A 70 17.69 7.05 -9.37
CA LEU A 70 16.97 5.95 -9.99
C LEU A 70 17.01 6.15 -11.50
N ALA A 71 17.65 5.25 -12.24
CA ALA A 71 17.66 5.25 -13.69
C ALA A 71 16.57 4.32 -14.22
N VAL A 72 15.51 4.92 -14.77
CA VAL A 72 14.41 4.22 -15.43
C VAL A 72 14.78 4.09 -16.90
N GLY A 73 15.14 2.87 -17.35
CA GLY A 73 15.35 2.55 -18.76
C GLY A 73 14.01 2.29 -19.47
N GLU A 74 13.99 2.29 -20.79
CA GLU A 74 12.99 1.53 -21.51
C GLU A 74 13.17 0.08 -21.05
N ALA A 75 12.11 -0.54 -20.52
CA ALA A 75 12.17 -1.94 -20.18
C ALA A 75 12.57 -2.69 -21.44
N GLU A 76 13.81 -3.19 -21.48
CA GLU A 76 14.15 -4.23 -22.44
C GLU A 76 13.17 -5.35 -22.15
N ALA A 77 12.24 -5.52 -23.07
CA ALA A 77 11.36 -6.67 -23.11
C ALA A 77 12.27 -7.89 -23.04
N THR A 78 12.37 -8.50 -21.88
CA THR A 78 13.05 -9.77 -21.69
C THR A 78 12.40 -10.73 -22.66
N GLN A 79 13.18 -11.10 -23.66
CA GLN A 79 13.02 -12.13 -24.67
C GLN A 79 11.79 -13.03 -24.44
N GLU A 80 10.74 -12.77 -25.22
CA GLU A 80 9.79 -13.81 -25.56
C GLU A 80 10.56 -14.89 -26.33
N THR A 81 10.85 -15.98 -25.64
CA THR A 81 11.16 -17.24 -26.31
C THR A 81 9.93 -17.61 -27.12
N SER A 82 10.08 -17.55 -28.42
CA SER A 82 9.13 -18.08 -29.40
C SER A 82 8.82 -19.53 -29.05
N VAL A 83 7.63 -19.78 -28.53
CA VAL A 83 7.02 -21.10 -28.46
C VAL A 83 5.82 -21.06 -29.42
N GLU A 84 5.83 -22.01 -30.34
CA GLU A 84 4.88 -22.19 -31.42
C GLU A 84 3.41 -22.15 -30.95
N GLU A 85 2.55 -21.59 -31.82
CA GLU A 85 1.09 -21.54 -31.69
C GLU A 85 0.52 -22.94 -31.39
N ALA A 86 0.14 -23.14 -30.14
CA ALA A 86 -0.86 -24.13 -29.78
C ALA A 86 -2.06 -23.39 -29.22
N ASP A 87 -3.25 -23.71 -29.76
CA ASP A 87 -4.54 -23.17 -29.33
C ASP A 87 -4.74 -23.26 -27.81
N TYR A 88 -4.26 -22.29 -27.09
CA TYR A 88 -4.62 -22.08 -25.70
C TYR A 88 -5.75 -21.08 -25.66
N VAL A 89 -6.92 -21.56 -25.24
CA VAL A 89 -7.97 -20.71 -24.69
C VAL A 89 -7.31 -19.90 -23.57
N VAL A 90 -7.03 -18.63 -23.82
CA VAL A 90 -6.55 -17.70 -22.81
C VAL A 90 -7.70 -17.49 -21.84
N CYS A 91 -7.78 -18.34 -20.82
CA CYS A 91 -8.54 -18.01 -19.63
C CYS A 91 -7.87 -16.75 -19.05
N ALA A 92 -8.53 -15.62 -19.14
CA ALA A 92 -8.15 -14.44 -18.40
C ALA A 92 -7.86 -14.88 -16.95
N PRO A 93 -6.73 -14.51 -16.35
CA PRO A 93 -6.42 -14.93 -14.98
C PRO A 93 -7.61 -14.53 -14.10
N ALA A 94 -8.21 -15.51 -13.42
CA ALA A 94 -9.33 -15.26 -12.53
C ALA A 94 -8.91 -14.15 -11.56
N LYS A 95 -9.70 -13.07 -11.47
CA LYS A 95 -9.43 -11.94 -10.58
C LYS A 95 -9.29 -12.51 -9.17
N LYS A 96 -8.08 -12.42 -8.59
CA LYS A 96 -7.81 -12.95 -7.26
C LYS A 96 -8.53 -12.09 -6.23
N ASN A 97 -9.33 -12.72 -5.37
CA ASN A 97 -10.02 -12.07 -4.27
C ASN A 97 -9.03 -11.86 -3.11
N ARG A 98 -8.48 -10.65 -3.00
CA ARG A 98 -7.53 -10.25 -1.95
C ARG A 98 -8.26 -9.52 -0.84
N LEU A 99 -8.17 -10.06 0.36
CA LEU A 99 -8.83 -9.56 1.56
C LEU A 99 -7.82 -9.04 2.56
N VAL A 100 -7.97 -7.81 3.00
CA VAL A 100 -7.25 -7.24 4.14
C VAL A 100 -8.13 -7.29 5.37
N VAL A 101 -7.61 -7.82 6.49
CA VAL A 101 -8.34 -7.96 7.74
C VAL A 101 -7.64 -7.15 8.83
N ILE A 102 -8.32 -6.18 9.40
CA ILE A 102 -7.78 -5.31 10.46
C ILE A 102 -8.59 -5.52 11.74
N SER A 103 -7.97 -6.16 12.74
CA SER A 103 -8.60 -6.52 13.99
C SER A 103 -8.15 -5.70 15.19
N SER A 104 -7.18 -4.79 15.01
CA SER A 104 -6.62 -3.95 16.08
C SER A 104 -6.53 -2.49 15.63
N LYS A 105 -6.29 -1.59 16.59
CA LYS A 105 -5.89 -0.20 16.34
C LYS A 105 -4.40 -0.07 16.00
N THR A 106 -3.64 -1.14 16.20
CA THR A 106 -2.19 -1.18 16.08
C THR A 106 -1.75 -2.33 15.19
N MET A 107 -0.65 -2.19 14.51
CA MET A 107 0.00 -3.22 13.71
C MET A 107 1.09 -3.89 14.55
N GLY A 108 1.00 -5.23 14.67
CA GLY A 108 1.92 -6.02 15.48
C GLY A 108 1.70 -5.87 17.00
N GLU A 109 2.55 -6.54 17.78
CA GLU A 109 2.59 -6.49 19.23
C GLU A 109 3.79 -5.67 19.71
N GLY A 110 3.63 -4.92 20.80
CA GLY A 110 4.73 -4.13 21.38
C GLY A 110 4.25 -2.76 21.84
N ASN A 111 4.87 -1.70 21.35
CA ASN A 111 4.49 -0.33 21.70
C ASN A 111 3.28 0.14 20.89
N ASP A 112 2.21 0.55 21.56
CA ASP A 112 0.93 0.94 20.92
C ASP A 112 1.06 2.19 20.05
N GLU A 113 1.86 3.17 20.43
CA GLU A 113 2.06 4.39 19.65
C GLU A 113 2.78 4.08 18.32
N LEU A 114 3.82 3.26 18.39
CA LEU A 114 4.50 2.76 17.21
C LEU A 114 3.56 1.90 16.35
N GLY A 115 2.80 1.00 16.97
CA GLY A 115 1.84 0.14 16.28
C GLY A 115 0.75 0.93 15.55
N ALA A 116 0.23 2.01 16.14
CA ALA A 116 -0.73 2.90 15.50
C ALA A 116 -0.11 3.64 14.30
N THR A 117 1.12 4.12 14.45
CA THR A 117 1.88 4.76 13.35
C THR A 117 2.12 3.80 12.20
N LEU A 118 2.50 2.55 12.50
CA LEU A 118 2.73 1.51 11.49
C LEU A 118 1.43 1.15 10.76
N LEU A 119 0.31 1.02 11.48
CA LEU A 119 -0.98 0.68 10.86
C LEU A 119 -1.49 1.80 9.94
N LYS A 120 -1.36 3.05 10.35
CA LYS A 120 -1.64 4.21 9.50
C LYS A 120 -0.77 4.18 8.22
N GLY A 121 0.54 3.97 8.38
CA GLY A 121 1.46 3.84 7.24
C GLY A 121 1.13 2.67 6.33
N PHE A 122 0.66 1.53 6.88
CA PHE A 122 0.22 0.37 6.11
C PHE A 122 -1.02 0.70 5.27
N ILE A 123 -2.06 1.32 5.86
CA ILE A 123 -3.29 1.71 5.13
C ILE A 123 -2.94 2.71 4.02
N TYR A 124 -2.15 3.74 4.34
CA TYR A 124 -1.67 4.66 3.32
C TYR A 124 -0.88 3.95 2.20
N ALA A 125 0.01 3.02 2.53
CA ALA A 125 0.77 2.26 1.54
C ALA A 125 -0.11 1.40 0.63
N LEU A 126 -1.28 0.94 1.10
CA LEU A 126 -2.26 0.23 0.26
C LEU A 126 -2.81 1.14 -0.83
N THR A 127 -3.11 2.43 -0.55
CA THR A 127 -3.61 3.37 -1.57
C THR A 127 -2.62 3.58 -2.72
N GLN A 128 -1.35 3.26 -2.50
CA GLN A 128 -0.24 3.48 -3.44
C GLN A 128 0.23 2.20 -4.15
N GLN A 129 -0.51 1.08 -3.99
CA GLN A 129 -0.20 -0.15 -4.72
C GLN A 129 -0.76 -0.11 -6.14
N ASP A 130 -0.06 -0.75 -7.07
CA ASP A 130 -0.55 -0.89 -8.46
C ASP A 130 -1.82 -1.78 -8.50
N GLU A 131 -1.96 -2.71 -7.55
CA GLU A 131 -3.11 -3.58 -7.39
C GLU A 131 -3.67 -3.45 -5.98
N LEU A 132 -4.85 -2.85 -5.86
CA LEU A 132 -5.54 -2.68 -4.58
C LEU A 132 -6.12 -4.01 -4.06
N PRO A 133 -6.35 -4.15 -2.74
CA PRO A 133 -7.16 -5.24 -2.23
C PRO A 133 -8.60 -5.12 -2.76
N ASP A 134 -9.30 -6.24 -2.91
CA ASP A 134 -10.70 -6.22 -3.32
C ASP A 134 -11.61 -5.87 -2.14
N GLN A 135 -11.22 -6.27 -0.94
CA GLN A 135 -12.02 -6.09 0.28
C GLN A 135 -11.17 -5.78 1.50
N MET A 136 -11.74 -5.01 2.43
CA MET A 136 -11.17 -4.78 3.76
C MET A 136 -12.21 -5.04 4.84
N LEU A 137 -11.87 -5.85 5.85
CA LEU A 137 -12.72 -6.17 7.00
C LEU A 137 -12.15 -5.57 8.27
N PHE A 138 -13.02 -4.90 9.03
CA PHE A 138 -12.66 -4.28 10.30
C PHE A 138 -13.50 -4.86 11.44
N TYR A 139 -12.85 -5.38 12.47
CA TYR A 139 -13.52 -5.87 13.67
C TYR A 139 -12.66 -5.64 14.92
N ASN A 140 -13.26 -5.86 16.11
CA ASN A 140 -12.63 -5.56 17.39
C ASN A 140 -12.06 -4.13 17.41
N GLY A 141 -10.84 -3.92 17.87
CA GLY A 141 -10.18 -2.60 17.88
C GLY A 141 -10.04 -1.95 16.50
N GLY A 142 -10.01 -2.73 15.42
CA GLY A 142 -9.99 -2.23 14.05
C GLY A 142 -11.23 -1.41 13.67
N ALA A 143 -12.39 -1.63 14.30
CA ALA A 143 -13.62 -0.88 14.03
C ALA A 143 -13.49 0.63 14.25
N PHE A 144 -12.58 1.07 15.11
CA PHE A 144 -12.31 2.50 15.32
C PHE A 144 -11.69 3.19 14.08
N LEU A 145 -11.04 2.44 13.22
CA LEU A 145 -10.35 3.02 12.06
C LEU A 145 -11.32 3.52 10.99
N THR A 146 -12.52 2.97 10.93
CA THR A 146 -13.59 3.35 10.00
C THR A 146 -14.53 4.42 10.57
N CYS A 147 -14.29 4.86 11.81
CA CYS A 147 -15.15 5.80 12.53
C CYS A 147 -14.54 7.20 12.63
N GLU A 148 -15.37 8.16 12.98
CA GLU A 148 -15.00 9.56 13.24
C GLU A 148 -13.81 9.65 14.21
N GLY A 149 -12.84 10.52 13.88
CA GLY A 149 -11.63 10.74 14.66
C GLY A 149 -10.46 9.81 14.29
N SER A 150 -10.65 8.86 13.38
CA SER A 150 -9.56 8.03 12.85
C SER A 150 -8.65 8.84 11.93
N GLN A 151 -7.34 8.69 12.12
CA GLN A 151 -6.33 9.30 11.25
C GLN A 151 -6.20 8.62 9.87
N SER A 152 -6.87 7.48 9.66
CA SER A 152 -6.84 6.72 8.41
C SER A 152 -8.10 6.91 7.56
N LEU A 153 -9.05 7.78 7.98
CA LEU A 153 -10.33 7.94 7.28
C LEU A 153 -10.18 8.36 5.83
N GLU A 154 -9.33 9.33 5.56
CA GLU A 154 -9.14 9.85 4.20
C GLU A 154 -8.53 8.79 3.28
N ASP A 155 -7.56 8.01 3.77
CA ASP A 155 -6.96 6.92 3.02
C ASP A 155 -7.99 5.79 2.75
N LEU A 156 -8.84 5.48 3.74
CA LEU A 156 -9.89 4.47 3.58
C LEU A 156 -10.98 4.91 2.60
N LYS A 157 -11.41 6.18 2.65
CA LYS A 157 -12.35 6.73 1.66
C LYS A 157 -11.77 6.68 0.25
N MET A 158 -10.50 7.02 0.09
CA MET A 158 -9.80 6.91 -1.20
C MET A 158 -9.80 5.46 -1.73
N LEU A 159 -9.59 4.47 -0.87
CA LEU A 159 -9.67 3.05 -1.23
C LEU A 159 -11.10 2.65 -1.64
N GLU A 160 -12.12 3.10 -0.90
CA GLU A 160 -13.53 2.86 -1.21
C GLU A 160 -13.93 3.47 -2.55
N GLU A 161 -13.54 4.72 -2.84
CA GLU A 161 -13.77 5.40 -4.11
C GLU A 161 -13.12 4.67 -5.30
N GLN A 162 -12.01 3.97 -5.06
CA GLN A 162 -11.34 3.12 -6.04
C GLN A 162 -11.93 1.70 -6.15
N GLY A 163 -13.04 1.43 -5.45
CA GLY A 163 -13.80 0.19 -5.57
C GLY A 163 -13.40 -0.90 -4.57
N VAL A 164 -12.64 -0.58 -3.51
CA VAL A 164 -12.37 -1.52 -2.42
C VAL A 164 -13.60 -1.60 -1.52
N GLU A 165 -14.14 -2.81 -1.33
CA GLU A 165 -15.25 -3.01 -0.39
C GLU A 165 -14.77 -2.93 1.05
N ILE A 166 -15.28 -1.95 1.82
CA ILE A 166 -14.95 -1.77 3.24
C ILE A 166 -16.12 -2.20 4.10
N ARG A 167 -15.88 -3.13 5.04
CA ARG A 167 -16.90 -3.69 5.94
C ARG A 167 -16.46 -3.63 7.39
N THR A 168 -17.34 -3.14 8.27
CA THR A 168 -17.07 -3.03 9.71
C THR A 168 -18.07 -3.84 10.50
N CYS A 169 -17.59 -4.62 11.47
CA CYS A 169 -18.41 -5.50 12.32
C CYS A 169 -19.38 -4.71 13.18
N GLY A 170 -20.69 -4.88 12.96
CA GLY A 170 -21.74 -4.21 13.70
C GLY A 170 -21.75 -4.54 15.20
N THR A 171 -21.41 -5.77 15.59
CA THR A 171 -21.26 -6.16 17.01
C THR A 171 -20.17 -5.33 17.70
N CYS A 172 -19.05 -5.07 16.98
CA CYS A 172 -17.95 -4.26 17.54
C CYS A 172 -18.34 -2.79 17.64
N LEU A 173 -19.01 -2.24 16.63
CA LEU A 173 -19.52 -0.87 16.65
C LEU A 173 -20.47 -0.67 17.84
N ASN A 174 -21.40 -1.59 18.05
CA ASN A 174 -22.34 -1.55 19.18
C ASN A 174 -21.64 -1.68 20.53
N PHE A 175 -20.71 -2.62 20.66
CA PHE A 175 -19.97 -2.86 21.91
C PHE A 175 -19.17 -1.64 22.35
N TYR A 176 -18.55 -0.94 21.41
CA TYR A 176 -17.76 0.27 21.67
C TYR A 176 -18.60 1.56 21.69
N GLY A 177 -19.90 1.50 21.40
CA GLY A 177 -20.80 2.67 21.36
C GLY A 177 -20.40 3.68 20.26
N ILE A 178 -19.98 3.19 19.11
CA ILE A 178 -19.50 4.01 17.97
C ILE A 178 -20.28 3.76 16.68
N SER A 179 -21.46 3.16 16.76
CA SER A 179 -22.27 2.82 15.58
C SER A 179 -22.71 4.06 14.77
N ASP A 180 -22.98 5.15 15.44
CA ASP A 180 -23.32 6.46 14.86
C ASP A 180 -22.11 7.23 14.28
N LYS A 181 -20.90 6.74 14.55
CA LYS A 181 -19.64 7.37 14.14
C LYS A 181 -19.00 6.74 12.90
N LEU A 182 -19.63 5.73 12.31
CA LEU A 182 -19.12 5.11 11.08
C LEU A 182 -19.08 6.14 9.94
N GLN A 183 -17.93 6.32 9.32
CA GLN A 183 -17.68 7.34 8.29
C GLN A 183 -17.28 6.76 6.93
N VAL A 184 -16.88 5.48 6.89
CA VAL A 184 -16.45 4.80 5.66
C VAL A 184 -16.82 3.32 5.73
N GLY A 185 -17.25 2.78 4.59
CA GLY A 185 -17.70 1.41 4.46
C GLY A 185 -19.11 1.18 4.99
N GLU A 186 -19.49 -0.08 5.03
CA GLU A 186 -20.81 -0.54 5.48
C GLU A 186 -20.69 -1.47 6.69
N VAL A 187 -21.78 -1.53 7.45
CA VAL A 187 -21.88 -2.45 8.60
C VAL A 187 -22.05 -3.87 8.10
N THR A 188 -21.32 -4.80 8.72
CA THR A 188 -21.42 -6.23 8.47
C THR A 188 -21.58 -7.03 9.77
N ASN A 189 -21.72 -8.33 9.63
CA ASN A 189 -21.86 -9.28 10.73
C ASN A 189 -20.83 -10.40 10.66
N MET A 190 -20.73 -11.22 11.74
CA MET A 190 -19.71 -12.26 11.83
C MET A 190 -19.89 -13.37 10.78
N TYR A 191 -21.13 -13.64 10.34
CA TYR A 191 -21.38 -14.64 9.30
C TYR A 191 -20.77 -14.19 7.95
N ASP A 192 -21.03 -12.95 7.54
CA ASP A 192 -20.46 -12.38 6.31
C ASP A 192 -18.93 -12.26 6.41
N ILE A 193 -18.40 -11.86 7.58
CA ILE A 193 -16.94 -11.84 7.81
C ILE A 193 -16.33 -13.23 7.61
N ALA A 194 -16.91 -14.26 8.21
CA ALA A 194 -16.42 -15.62 8.08
C ALA A 194 -16.52 -16.13 6.63
N GLU A 195 -17.62 -15.85 5.94
CA GLU A 195 -17.82 -16.23 4.54
C GLU A 195 -16.76 -15.56 3.63
N ARG A 196 -16.54 -14.25 3.79
CA ARG A 196 -15.52 -13.52 3.00
C ARG A 196 -14.12 -14.05 3.26
N MET A 197 -13.78 -14.33 4.51
CA MET A 197 -12.50 -14.90 4.88
C MET A 197 -12.28 -16.30 4.29
N THR A 198 -13.33 -17.13 4.24
CA THR A 198 -13.22 -18.49 3.67
C THR A 198 -13.18 -18.52 2.14
N LYS A 199 -13.74 -17.51 1.48
CA LYS A 199 -13.77 -17.37 0.02
C LYS A 199 -12.60 -16.56 -0.54
N ALA A 200 -11.80 -15.93 0.30
CA ALA A 200 -10.65 -15.14 -0.15
C ALA A 200 -9.52 -16.05 -0.66
N ASP A 201 -8.96 -15.71 -1.83
CA ASP A 201 -7.76 -16.37 -2.36
C ASP A 201 -6.51 -16.02 -1.55
N ARG A 202 -6.49 -14.81 -0.99
CA ARG A 202 -5.41 -14.31 -0.16
C ARG A 202 -5.93 -13.42 0.95
N ILE A 203 -5.53 -13.72 2.19
CA ILE A 203 -5.81 -12.90 3.37
C ILE A 203 -4.51 -12.23 3.82
N ILE A 204 -4.58 -10.92 4.05
CA ILE A 204 -3.52 -10.09 4.61
C ILE A 204 -4.02 -9.57 5.96
N LYS A 205 -3.32 -9.89 7.03
CA LYS A 205 -3.65 -9.45 8.38
C LYS A 205 -2.40 -8.83 9.01
N PRO A 206 -2.29 -7.49 9.05
CA PRO A 206 -1.15 -6.78 9.60
C PRO A 206 -1.04 -6.87 11.13
#